data_d9da1ea20f337fe2ac08cb96c91cc1de
#
_entry.id   d9da1ea20f337fe2ac08cb96c91cc1de
#
_cell.length_a   1.000
_cell.length_b   1.000
_cell.length_c   1.000
_cell.angle_alpha   90.00
_cell.angle_beta   90.00
_cell.angle_gamma   90.00
#
_symmetry.space_group_name_H-M   'P 1'
#
loop_
_entity.id
_entity.type
_entity.pdbx_description
1 polymer ?
#
loop_
_entity_poly.entity_id
_entity_poly.type
_entity_poly.pdbx_seq_one_letter_code
_entity_poly.pdbx_strand_id
1 'polypeptide(L)'
;MKRFLHCVSVLLLFELAFSSTDTLHYDVTVFGIRCGKIFYSSEKENISITALSSGLIEYFYPFKNDYHTSFDTLTFGIRSYKKTVKQGDFKQRLSGKWDSSTEEFTYDNFDSFKRADSCMTIFTLLERLNRENPEKLDTKWFPIEHEGSLYRSRVLLAGTEKILINGDSIVSNHLRLDLIPDDREIKMLDRSDYFSQNITHSESIKQIWVERKPSGKILKASVKIGPITITATITNK
;
A
#
# COMPACT_ATOMS: atom_id res chain seq x y z
N MET A 1 -54.24 -2.41 -25.66
CA MET A 1 -53.61 -3.00 -24.49
C MET A 1 -52.30 -3.76 -24.76
N LYS A 2 -51.61 -3.56 -25.89
CA LYS A 2 -50.34 -4.27 -26.23
C LYS A 2 -49.10 -3.36 -26.30
N ARG A 3 -49.20 -2.07 -25.96
CA ARG A 3 -48.08 -1.11 -26.00
C ARG A 3 -47.53 -0.71 -24.62
N PHE A 4 -48.09 -1.21 -23.54
CA PHE A 4 -47.66 -0.89 -22.15
C PHE A 4 -46.70 -1.93 -21.57
N LEU A 5 -46.53 -3.07 -22.23
CA LEU A 5 -45.67 -4.17 -21.73
C LEU A 5 -44.21 -4.06 -22.18
N HIS A 6 -43.85 -3.19 -23.12
CA HIS A 6 -42.50 -3.04 -23.63
C HIS A 6 -41.63 -1.98 -22.89
N CYS A 7 -42.26 -1.09 -22.11
CA CYS A 7 -41.52 -0.11 -21.32
C CYS A 7 -41.05 -0.61 -19.94
N VAL A 8 -41.64 -1.70 -19.44
CA VAL A 8 -41.27 -2.23 -18.11
C VAL A 8 -40.05 -3.19 -18.20
N SER A 9 -39.76 -3.76 -19.38
CA SER A 9 -38.66 -4.69 -19.56
C SER A 9 -37.28 -4.00 -19.76
N VAL A 10 -37.25 -2.70 -20.04
CA VAL A 10 -35.99 -1.93 -20.23
C VAL A 10 -35.52 -1.32 -18.91
N LEU A 11 -36.38 -1.21 -17.91
CA LEU A 11 -36.04 -0.62 -16.59
C LEU A 11 -35.41 -1.63 -15.60
N LEU A 12 -35.34 -2.91 -15.94
CA LEU A 12 -34.85 -3.98 -15.07
C LEU A 12 -33.41 -4.45 -15.42
N LEU A 13 -32.72 -3.78 -16.36
CA LEU A 13 -31.33 -4.08 -16.73
C LEU A 13 -30.32 -3.03 -16.25
N PHE A 14 -30.72 -2.08 -15.40
CA PHE A 14 -29.78 -1.41 -14.52
C PHE A 14 -29.59 -2.28 -13.28
N GLU A 15 -29.08 -3.49 -13.47
CA GLU A 15 -28.32 -4.15 -12.40
C GLU A 15 -27.19 -3.19 -12.08
N LEU A 16 -27.31 -2.57 -10.92
CA LEU A 16 -26.25 -1.92 -10.21
C LEU A 16 -25.09 -2.93 -10.17
N ALA A 17 -24.15 -2.80 -11.10
CA ALA A 17 -22.83 -3.36 -10.94
C ALA A 17 -22.23 -2.66 -9.72
N PHE A 18 -22.64 -3.08 -8.53
CA PHE A 18 -21.84 -2.90 -7.34
C PHE A 18 -20.56 -3.65 -7.62
N SER A 19 -19.56 -2.92 -8.07
CA SER A 19 -18.18 -3.40 -8.04
C SER A 19 -17.94 -3.77 -6.59
N SER A 20 -18.03 -5.04 -6.27
CA SER A 20 -17.61 -5.52 -4.96
C SER A 20 -16.12 -5.22 -4.88
N THR A 21 -15.76 -4.28 -4.05
CA THR A 21 -14.36 -3.97 -3.78
C THR A 21 -13.77 -5.21 -3.13
N ASP A 22 -12.98 -5.96 -3.89
CA ASP A 22 -12.27 -7.12 -3.37
C ASP A 22 -11.27 -6.65 -2.31
N THR A 23 -11.62 -6.83 -1.05
CA THR A 23 -10.70 -6.57 0.05
C THR A 23 -9.72 -7.73 0.16
N LEU A 24 -8.44 -7.46 -0.02
CA LEU A 24 -7.37 -8.44 0.18
C LEU A 24 -7.03 -8.50 1.68
N HIS A 25 -6.92 -9.70 2.19
CA HIS A 25 -6.58 -9.95 3.59
C HIS A 25 -5.18 -10.56 3.66
N TYR A 26 -4.37 -10.08 4.60
CA TYR A 26 -3.04 -10.61 4.86
C TYR A 26 -2.89 -10.95 6.34
N ASP A 27 -2.26 -12.07 6.63
CA ASP A 27 -1.73 -12.38 7.95
C ASP A 27 -0.32 -11.81 8.07
N VAL A 28 -0.06 -11.11 9.17
CA VAL A 28 1.27 -10.59 9.50
C VAL A 28 1.92 -11.49 10.52
N THR A 29 3.15 -11.91 10.22
CA THR A 29 3.95 -12.78 11.10
C THR A 29 5.31 -12.17 11.40
N VAL A 30 5.82 -12.44 12.60
CA VAL A 30 7.19 -12.19 13.02
C VAL A 30 7.76 -13.50 13.54
N PHE A 31 8.89 -13.97 13.03
CA PHE A 31 9.44 -15.30 13.32
C PHE A 31 8.42 -16.45 13.12
N GLY A 32 7.53 -16.32 12.14
CA GLY A 32 6.46 -17.30 11.86
C GLY A 32 5.27 -17.25 12.82
N ILE A 33 5.31 -16.42 13.86
CA ILE A 33 4.20 -16.23 14.80
C ILE A 33 3.29 -15.13 14.28
N ARG A 34 1.98 -15.41 14.17
CA ARG A 34 1.00 -14.41 13.77
C ARG A 34 0.91 -13.31 14.83
N CYS A 35 1.11 -12.07 14.38
CA CYS A 35 1.06 -10.87 15.22
C CYS A 35 0.05 -9.83 14.76
N GLY A 36 -0.49 -9.95 13.54
CA GLY A 36 -1.43 -8.98 13.02
C GLY A 36 -2.16 -9.44 11.76
N LYS A 37 -3.07 -8.60 11.31
CA LYS A 37 -3.81 -8.72 10.05
C LYS A 37 -3.79 -7.40 9.32
N ILE A 38 -3.77 -7.46 7.98
CA ILE A 38 -3.94 -6.30 7.13
C ILE A 38 -5.15 -6.54 6.23
N PHE A 39 -6.00 -5.52 6.13
CA PHE A 39 -7.10 -5.41 5.19
C PHE A 39 -6.73 -4.35 4.18
N TYR A 40 -6.64 -4.72 2.92
CA TYR A 40 -6.28 -3.83 1.83
C TYR A 40 -7.42 -3.77 0.83
N SER A 41 -7.90 -2.57 0.54
CA SER A 41 -8.87 -2.34 -0.53
C SER A 41 -8.40 -1.22 -1.44
N SER A 42 -8.67 -1.36 -2.72
CA SER A 42 -8.36 -0.35 -3.73
C SER A 42 -9.55 -0.19 -4.66
N GLU A 43 -10.04 1.04 -4.78
CA GLU A 43 -11.11 1.43 -5.69
C GLU A 43 -10.65 2.58 -6.55
N LYS A 44 -10.65 2.39 -7.89
CA LYS A 44 -10.27 3.43 -8.85
C LYS A 44 -8.98 4.18 -8.44
N GLU A 45 -9.13 5.28 -7.74
CA GLU A 45 -8.08 6.21 -7.32
C GLU A 45 -7.88 6.27 -5.80
N ASN A 46 -8.49 5.35 -5.04
CA ASN A 46 -8.42 5.34 -3.58
C ASN A 46 -7.88 4.01 -3.07
N ILE A 47 -7.02 4.08 -2.08
CA ILE A 47 -6.48 2.94 -1.34
C ILE A 47 -6.87 3.10 0.12
N SER A 48 -7.35 2.03 0.72
CA SER A 48 -7.59 1.94 2.17
C SER A 48 -6.86 0.73 2.72
N ILE A 49 -6.09 0.93 3.78
CA ILE A 49 -5.35 -0.11 4.47
C ILE A 49 -5.66 0.00 5.96
N THR A 50 -6.13 -1.09 6.54
CA THR A 50 -6.27 -1.22 7.99
C THR A 50 -5.36 -2.34 8.48
N ALA A 51 -4.47 -2.03 9.42
CA ALA A 51 -3.62 -3.00 10.08
C ALA A 51 -4.02 -3.13 11.55
N LEU A 52 -4.26 -4.37 11.99
CA LEU A 52 -4.70 -4.69 13.35
C LEU A 52 -3.75 -5.71 13.97
N SER A 53 -3.52 -5.59 15.28
CA SER A 53 -2.93 -6.67 16.06
C SER A 53 -3.83 -7.91 16.06
N SER A 54 -3.24 -9.08 16.20
CA SER A 54 -3.98 -10.34 16.36
C SER A 54 -3.18 -11.36 17.18
N GLY A 55 -3.89 -12.36 17.71
CA GLY A 55 -3.27 -13.41 18.52
C GLY A 55 -2.72 -12.88 19.85
N LEU A 56 -1.59 -13.43 20.30
CA LEU A 56 -0.99 -13.04 21.57
C LEU A 56 -0.56 -11.57 21.62
N ILE A 57 -0.16 -10.99 20.47
CA ILE A 57 0.27 -9.60 20.41
C ILE A 57 -0.89 -8.63 20.72
N GLU A 58 -2.12 -8.97 20.35
CA GLU A 58 -3.29 -8.17 20.66
C GLU A 58 -3.47 -7.96 22.18
N TYR A 59 -3.07 -8.95 22.97
CA TYR A 59 -3.17 -8.89 24.42
C TYR A 59 -2.08 -8.01 25.07
N PHE A 60 -0.84 -8.07 24.55
CA PHE A 60 0.31 -7.35 25.14
C PHE A 60 0.58 -6.00 24.51
N TYR A 61 0.31 -5.88 23.21
CA TYR A 61 0.59 -4.67 22.43
C TYR A 61 -0.49 -4.46 21.36
N PRO A 62 -1.71 -4.07 21.78
CA PRO A 62 -2.79 -3.83 20.84
C PRO A 62 -2.46 -2.67 19.92
N PHE A 63 -2.68 -2.85 18.62
CA PHE A 63 -2.55 -1.77 17.64
C PHE A 63 -3.67 -1.77 16.61
N LYS A 64 -3.99 -0.57 16.14
CA LYS A 64 -4.86 -0.31 15.00
C LYS A 64 -4.33 0.88 14.22
N ASN A 65 -3.98 0.65 12.96
CA ASN A 65 -3.52 1.68 12.04
C ASN A 65 -4.43 1.70 10.83
N ASP A 66 -4.94 2.87 10.50
CA ASP A 66 -5.75 3.11 9.31
C ASP A 66 -5.01 4.10 8.40
N TYR A 67 -4.85 3.75 7.12
CA TYR A 67 -4.24 4.57 6.09
C TYR A 67 -5.21 4.69 4.92
N HIS A 68 -5.41 5.94 4.45
CA HIS A 68 -6.21 6.23 3.27
C HIS A 68 -5.41 7.13 2.34
N THR A 69 -5.36 6.78 1.07
CA THR A 69 -4.61 7.51 0.07
C THR A 69 -5.45 7.64 -1.18
N SER A 70 -5.60 8.86 -1.72
CA SER A 70 -6.06 9.06 -3.09
C SER A 70 -4.88 9.38 -4.00
N PHE A 71 -4.95 8.95 -5.26
CA PHE A 71 -3.85 9.06 -6.21
C PHE A 71 -4.35 9.24 -7.64
N ASP A 72 -3.48 9.73 -8.50
CA ASP A 72 -3.71 9.81 -9.93
C ASP A 72 -3.54 8.43 -10.58
N THR A 73 -4.52 7.97 -11.33
CA THR A 73 -4.52 6.61 -11.89
C THR A 73 -3.53 6.38 -13.02
N LEU A 74 -2.98 7.44 -13.64
CA LEU A 74 -2.00 7.35 -14.72
C LEU A 74 -0.57 7.40 -14.19
N THR A 75 -0.31 8.30 -13.25
CA THR A 75 1.04 8.51 -12.69
C THR A 75 1.27 7.78 -11.38
N PHE A 76 0.20 7.35 -10.69
CA PHE A 76 0.19 6.88 -9.30
C PHE A 76 0.67 7.93 -8.30
N GLY A 77 0.79 9.19 -8.73
CA GLY A 77 1.13 10.31 -7.87
C GLY A 77 0.05 10.54 -6.80
N ILE A 78 0.48 10.76 -5.56
CA ILE A 78 -0.43 10.98 -4.43
C ILE A 78 -1.24 12.27 -4.63
N ARG A 79 -2.54 12.24 -4.30
CA ARG A 79 -3.44 13.41 -4.25
C ARG A 79 -3.81 13.77 -2.81
N SER A 80 -4.05 12.78 -1.99
CA SER A 80 -4.28 12.98 -0.57
C SER A 80 -3.77 11.81 0.25
N TYR A 81 -3.43 12.08 1.49
CA TYR A 81 -3.00 11.07 2.46
C TYR A 81 -3.66 11.33 3.80
N LYS A 82 -4.12 10.28 4.45
CA LYS A 82 -4.64 10.33 5.81
C LYS A 82 -4.20 9.10 6.57
N LYS A 83 -3.67 9.31 7.76
CA LYS A 83 -3.25 8.27 8.69
C LYS A 83 -3.88 8.47 10.04
N THR A 84 -4.35 7.38 10.65
CA THR A 84 -4.74 7.33 12.05
C THR A 84 -4.08 6.11 12.68
N VAL A 85 -3.25 6.31 13.68
CA VAL A 85 -2.47 5.26 14.34
C VAL A 85 -2.80 5.21 15.82
N LYS A 86 -2.94 3.99 16.31
CA LYS A 86 -2.99 3.66 17.73
C LYS A 86 -2.14 2.41 17.95
N GLN A 87 -1.02 2.54 18.66
CA GLN A 87 -0.07 1.46 18.95
C GLN A 87 0.31 1.54 20.45
N GLY A 88 -0.35 0.77 21.29
CA GLY A 88 -0.27 0.94 22.74
C GLY A 88 -0.66 2.38 23.13
N ASP A 89 0.26 3.11 23.76
CA ASP A 89 0.06 4.51 24.16
C ASP A 89 0.37 5.51 23.04
N PHE A 90 1.04 5.07 21.97
CA PHE A 90 1.35 5.92 20.83
C PHE A 90 0.10 6.15 19.97
N LYS A 91 -0.24 7.44 19.79
CA LYS A 91 -1.35 7.87 18.93
C LYS A 91 -0.85 8.95 17.97
N GLN A 92 -1.20 8.83 16.70
CA GLN A 92 -0.84 9.81 15.69
C GLN A 92 -1.98 9.97 14.69
N ARG A 93 -2.21 11.20 14.26
CA ARG A 93 -3.05 11.53 13.10
C ARG A 93 -2.25 12.43 12.19
N LEU A 94 -2.30 12.14 10.91
CA LEU A 94 -1.64 12.90 9.86
C LEU A 94 -2.58 12.96 8.66
N SER A 95 -2.74 14.14 8.08
CA SER A 95 -3.54 14.34 6.88
C SER A 95 -2.82 15.32 5.97
N GLY A 96 -2.81 15.05 4.68
CA GLY A 96 -2.13 15.90 3.71
C GLY A 96 -2.82 15.89 2.37
N LYS A 97 -2.59 16.96 1.59
CA LYS A 97 -3.18 17.16 0.26
C LYS A 97 -2.18 17.75 -0.71
N TRP A 98 -2.32 17.35 -1.96
CA TRP A 98 -1.63 17.90 -3.10
C TRP A 98 -2.41 19.08 -3.68
N ASP A 99 -1.68 20.17 -3.98
CA ASP A 99 -2.18 21.28 -4.77
C ASP A 99 -1.44 21.33 -6.13
N SER A 100 -2.16 21.06 -7.19
CA SER A 100 -1.61 21.04 -8.54
C SER A 100 -1.27 22.44 -9.08
N SER A 101 -1.83 23.50 -8.49
CA SER A 101 -1.61 24.88 -8.93
C SER A 101 -0.26 25.42 -8.42
N THR A 102 0.16 25.00 -7.24
CA THR A 102 1.43 25.38 -6.61
C THR A 102 2.51 24.32 -6.72
N GLU A 103 2.15 23.10 -7.14
CA GLU A 103 3.00 21.91 -7.12
C GLU A 103 3.54 21.60 -5.71
N GLU A 104 2.71 21.81 -4.70
CA GLU A 104 3.04 21.61 -3.30
C GLU A 104 2.18 20.55 -2.65
N PHE A 105 2.78 19.82 -1.71
CA PHE A 105 2.05 18.95 -0.80
C PHE A 105 2.10 19.56 0.60
N THR A 106 0.93 19.63 1.24
CA THR A 106 0.79 20.22 2.57
C THR A 106 0.20 19.19 3.51
N TYR A 107 0.87 18.93 4.62
CA TYR A 107 0.30 18.20 5.75
C TYR A 107 -0.30 19.15 6.77
N ASP A 108 -1.39 18.74 7.44
CA ASP A 108 -2.00 19.52 8.50
C ASP A 108 -0.97 19.84 9.61
N ASN A 109 -0.85 21.11 9.97
CA ASN A 109 0.10 21.67 10.97
C ASN A 109 1.58 21.63 10.57
N PHE A 110 1.89 21.48 9.28
CA PHE A 110 3.26 21.54 8.76
C PHE A 110 3.33 22.47 7.55
N ASP A 111 4.53 22.97 7.26
CA ASP A 111 4.77 23.75 6.06
C ASP A 111 4.60 22.91 4.80
N SER A 112 4.15 23.55 3.71
CA SER A 112 4.08 22.92 2.40
C SER A 112 5.48 22.71 1.83
N PHE A 113 5.61 21.69 0.96
CA PHE A 113 6.85 21.43 0.25
C PHE A 113 6.59 21.02 -1.21
N LYS A 114 7.51 21.44 -2.06
CA LYS A 114 7.43 21.11 -3.50
C LYS A 114 7.79 19.66 -3.76
N ARG A 115 7.03 19.03 -4.64
CA ARG A 115 7.32 17.69 -5.17
C ARG A 115 6.82 17.54 -6.60
N ALA A 116 7.25 16.53 -7.31
CA ALA A 116 6.73 16.21 -8.63
C ALA A 116 5.28 15.69 -8.53
N ASP A 117 4.45 16.00 -9.52
CA ASP A 117 3.07 15.48 -9.65
C ASP A 117 3.01 13.94 -9.64
N SER A 118 4.02 13.28 -10.23
CA SER A 118 4.16 11.82 -10.25
C SER A 118 4.77 11.23 -8.96
N CYS A 119 4.96 12.04 -7.91
CA CYS A 119 5.50 11.55 -6.65
C CYS A 119 4.49 10.63 -5.96
N MET A 120 4.88 9.39 -5.73
CA MET A 120 4.05 8.35 -5.13
C MET A 120 4.25 8.29 -3.61
N THR A 121 3.36 7.59 -2.91
CA THR A 121 3.65 7.03 -1.60
C THR A 121 4.11 5.58 -1.74
N ILE A 122 4.56 4.98 -0.64
CA ILE A 122 4.81 3.53 -0.60
C ILE A 122 3.53 2.75 -0.94
N PHE A 123 2.36 3.21 -0.48
CA PHE A 123 1.08 2.55 -0.76
C PHE A 123 0.69 2.63 -2.24
N THR A 124 0.88 3.79 -2.88
CA THR A 124 0.56 3.92 -4.32
C THR A 124 1.58 3.21 -5.20
N LEU A 125 2.84 3.05 -4.76
CA LEU A 125 3.81 2.18 -5.42
C LEU A 125 3.41 0.70 -5.32
N LEU A 126 2.94 0.23 -4.15
CA LEU A 126 2.41 -1.13 -4.00
C LEU A 126 1.18 -1.36 -4.90
N GLU A 127 0.30 -0.37 -4.99
CA GLU A 127 -0.85 -0.43 -5.89
C GLU A 127 -0.44 -0.48 -7.36
N ARG A 128 0.59 0.27 -7.73
CA ARG A 128 1.16 0.20 -9.07
C ARG A 128 1.66 -1.20 -9.40
N LEU A 129 2.31 -1.87 -8.45
CA LEU A 129 2.74 -3.27 -8.59
C LEU A 129 1.56 -4.26 -8.72
N ASN A 130 0.41 -3.96 -8.13
CA ASN A 130 -0.81 -4.74 -8.32
C ASN A 130 -1.42 -4.57 -9.73
N ARG A 131 -1.32 -3.38 -10.32
CA ARG A 131 -1.98 -3.03 -11.59
C ARG A 131 -1.11 -3.22 -12.81
N GLU A 132 0.19 -2.98 -12.69
CA GLU A 132 1.13 -3.04 -13.82
C GLU A 132 1.99 -4.31 -13.74
N ASN A 133 2.43 -4.79 -14.92
CA ASN A 133 3.40 -5.87 -14.96
C ASN A 133 4.73 -5.42 -14.31
N PRO A 134 5.19 -6.09 -13.24
CA PRO A 134 6.43 -5.73 -12.55
C PRO A 134 7.67 -5.70 -13.45
N GLU A 135 7.72 -6.49 -14.53
CA GLU A 135 8.82 -6.49 -15.50
C GLU A 135 8.98 -5.12 -16.21
N LYS A 136 7.88 -4.37 -16.36
CA LYS A 136 7.91 -3.01 -16.93
C LYS A 136 8.43 -1.96 -15.95
N LEU A 137 8.42 -2.27 -14.67
CA LEU A 137 8.85 -1.39 -13.58
C LEU A 137 10.28 -1.68 -13.15
N ASP A 138 10.85 -2.81 -13.59
CA ASP A 138 12.18 -3.25 -13.22
C ASP A 138 13.23 -2.16 -13.49
N THR A 139 14.12 -1.97 -12.52
CA THR A 139 15.21 -0.99 -12.52
C THR A 139 14.82 0.49 -12.59
N LYS A 140 13.55 0.84 -12.77
CA LYS A 140 13.10 2.23 -12.84
C LYS A 140 13.09 2.89 -11.47
N TRP A 141 13.51 4.15 -11.45
CA TRP A 141 13.45 5.00 -10.26
C TRP A 141 12.15 5.79 -10.21
N PHE A 142 11.57 5.86 -9.03
CA PHE A 142 10.33 6.58 -8.75
C PHE A 142 10.53 7.54 -7.59
N PRO A 143 10.05 8.80 -7.68
CA PRO A 143 10.01 9.70 -6.55
C PRO A 143 8.93 9.22 -5.55
N ILE A 144 9.33 9.12 -4.29
CA ILE A 144 8.43 8.73 -3.20
C ILE A 144 8.39 9.84 -2.17
N GLU A 145 7.21 10.16 -1.74
CA GLU A 145 6.92 10.96 -0.55
C GLU A 145 6.38 10.00 0.53
N HIS A 146 6.91 10.09 1.71
CA HIS A 146 6.40 9.33 2.85
C HIS A 146 6.48 10.17 4.11
N GLU A 147 5.30 10.65 4.53
CA GLU A 147 5.11 11.43 5.77
C GLU A 147 6.05 12.66 5.86
N GLY A 148 6.13 13.41 4.77
CA GLY A 148 6.92 14.62 4.67
C GLY A 148 8.40 14.40 4.34
N SER A 149 8.85 13.17 4.23
CA SER A 149 10.21 12.85 3.77
C SER A 149 10.21 12.40 2.33
N LEU A 150 11.18 12.89 1.55
CA LEU A 150 11.34 12.53 0.15
C LEU A 150 12.37 11.41 -0.02
N TYR A 151 12.04 10.46 -0.88
CA TYR A 151 12.87 9.30 -1.22
C TYR A 151 12.88 9.07 -2.71
N ARG A 152 13.86 8.32 -3.17
CA ARG A 152 13.83 7.63 -4.47
C ARG A 152 13.68 6.15 -4.23
N SER A 153 12.74 5.53 -4.91
CA SER A 153 12.52 4.09 -4.84
C SER A 153 12.78 3.42 -6.17
N ARG A 154 13.29 2.19 -6.11
CA ARG A 154 13.52 1.35 -7.27
C ARG A 154 13.04 -0.06 -6.97
N VAL A 155 12.34 -0.64 -7.94
CA VAL A 155 11.94 -2.04 -7.94
C VAL A 155 12.95 -2.84 -8.76
N LEU A 156 13.43 -3.94 -8.23
CA LEU A 156 14.37 -4.85 -8.89
C LEU A 156 13.77 -6.26 -8.95
N LEU A 157 13.64 -6.80 -10.15
CA LEU A 157 13.21 -8.18 -10.36
C LEU A 157 14.35 -9.13 -9.97
N ALA A 158 14.22 -9.77 -8.81
CA ALA A 158 15.23 -10.73 -8.29
C ALA A 158 15.09 -12.13 -8.92
N GLY A 159 13.89 -12.48 -9.37
CA GLY A 159 13.63 -13.78 -9.99
C GLY A 159 12.17 -14.20 -9.97
N THR A 160 11.93 -15.48 -10.20
CA THR A 160 10.60 -16.09 -10.15
C THR A 160 10.62 -17.22 -9.14
N GLU A 161 9.64 -17.23 -8.24
CA GLU A 161 9.51 -18.23 -7.19
C GLU A 161 8.08 -18.79 -7.14
N LYS A 162 7.95 -20.01 -6.61
CA LYS A 162 6.65 -20.59 -6.25
C LYS A 162 6.39 -20.33 -4.78
N ILE A 163 5.25 -19.72 -4.47
CA ILE A 163 4.81 -19.47 -3.10
C ILE A 163 3.61 -20.33 -2.80
N LEU A 164 3.61 -20.94 -1.62
CA LEU A 164 2.48 -21.70 -1.12
C LEU A 164 1.50 -20.78 -0.42
N ILE A 165 0.28 -20.65 -0.94
CA ILE A 165 -0.81 -19.86 -0.35
C ILE A 165 -2.03 -20.78 -0.20
N ASN A 166 -2.48 -21.01 1.02
CA ASN A 166 -3.64 -21.87 1.33
C ASN A 166 -3.59 -23.27 0.70
N GLY A 167 -2.38 -23.85 0.56
CA GLY A 167 -2.17 -25.15 -0.06
C GLY A 167 -1.90 -25.11 -1.58
N ASP A 168 -2.15 -23.98 -2.24
CA ASP A 168 -1.89 -23.81 -3.67
C ASP A 168 -0.49 -23.25 -3.93
N SER A 169 0.22 -23.82 -4.90
CA SER A 169 1.51 -23.34 -5.36
C SER A 169 1.35 -22.30 -6.46
N ILE A 170 1.62 -21.03 -6.17
CA ILE A 170 1.44 -19.91 -7.09
C ILE A 170 2.79 -19.42 -7.57
N VAL A 171 2.94 -19.25 -8.89
CA VAL A 171 4.14 -18.65 -9.49
C VAL A 171 4.09 -17.15 -9.29
N SER A 172 5.15 -16.58 -8.72
CA SER A 172 5.28 -15.15 -8.42
C SER A 172 6.59 -14.57 -8.94
N ASN A 173 6.56 -13.31 -9.32
CA ASN A 173 7.75 -12.49 -9.48
C ASN A 173 8.23 -12.05 -8.09
N HIS A 174 9.47 -12.37 -7.76
CA HIS A 174 10.14 -11.92 -6.54
C HIS A 174 10.85 -10.61 -6.84
N LEU A 175 10.49 -9.57 -6.09
CA LEU A 175 11.00 -8.22 -6.25
C LEU A 175 11.72 -7.78 -4.99
N ARG A 176 12.80 -7.04 -5.17
CA ARG A 176 13.43 -6.24 -4.13
C ARG A 176 13.03 -4.78 -4.30
N LEU A 177 12.73 -4.11 -3.22
CA LEU A 177 12.43 -2.68 -3.17
C LEU A 177 13.59 -1.94 -2.50
N ASP A 178 14.28 -1.10 -3.27
CA ASP A 178 15.23 -0.13 -2.74
C ASP A 178 14.50 1.18 -2.42
N LEU A 179 14.80 1.78 -1.29
CA LEU A 179 14.29 3.08 -0.86
C LEU A 179 15.47 3.88 -0.31
N ILE A 180 15.82 4.97 -1.00
CA ILE A 180 16.97 5.80 -0.70
C ILE A 180 16.48 7.21 -0.38
N PRO A 181 16.85 7.82 0.75
CA PRO A 181 16.51 9.21 1.03
C PRO A 181 16.94 10.14 -0.10
N ASP A 182 16.15 11.15 -0.40
CA ASP A 182 16.54 12.24 -1.30
C ASP A 182 17.36 13.25 -0.47
N ASP A 183 18.42 13.80 -1.05
CA ASP A 183 19.32 14.76 -0.39
C ASP A 183 18.59 16.04 0.09
N ARG A 184 17.36 16.25 -0.38
CA ARG A 184 16.46 17.32 0.07
C ARG A 184 15.64 16.90 1.29
N GLU A 185 16.30 16.42 2.32
CA GLU A 185 15.64 15.86 3.50
C GLU A 185 14.76 16.90 4.20
N ILE A 186 13.44 16.75 4.07
CA ILE A 186 12.46 17.45 4.90
C ILE A 186 11.97 16.43 5.92
N LYS A 187 12.60 16.42 7.09
CA LYS A 187 12.15 15.58 8.19
C LYS A 187 11.03 16.28 8.95
N MET A 188 9.78 15.94 8.66
CA MET A 188 8.63 16.56 9.34
C MET A 188 8.29 15.92 10.68
N LEU A 189 8.53 14.62 10.83
CA LEU A 189 8.12 13.87 12.01
C LEU A 189 9.34 13.31 12.75
N ASP A 190 9.42 13.60 14.04
CA ASP A 190 10.43 12.99 14.92
C ASP A 190 10.16 11.50 15.15
N ARG A 191 8.88 11.11 15.09
CA ARG A 191 8.45 9.72 15.32
C ARG A 191 7.25 9.38 14.46
N SER A 192 7.25 8.16 13.91
CA SER A 192 6.12 7.60 13.17
C SER A 192 5.72 6.23 13.73
N ASP A 193 4.71 5.60 13.12
CA ASP A 193 4.32 4.24 13.46
C ASP A 193 5.38 3.20 13.06
N TYR A 194 5.23 2.00 13.60
CA TYR A 194 6.19 0.92 13.41
C TYR A 194 6.37 0.50 11.95
N PHE A 195 5.29 0.51 11.13
CA PHE A 195 5.38 0.21 9.70
C PHE A 195 6.24 1.25 8.99
N SER A 196 5.91 2.54 9.15
CA SER A 196 6.63 3.65 8.53
C SER A 196 8.11 3.65 8.92
N GLN A 197 8.42 3.46 10.20
CA GLN A 197 9.80 3.39 10.67
C GLN A 197 10.57 2.23 10.03
N ASN A 198 9.98 1.05 9.95
CA ASN A 198 10.68 -0.13 9.42
C ASN A 198 10.87 -0.06 7.91
N ILE A 199 9.88 0.44 7.16
CA ILE A 199 9.98 0.50 5.71
C ILE A 199 10.96 1.57 5.24
N THR A 200 11.09 2.68 5.97
CA THR A 200 12.02 3.77 5.63
C THR A 200 13.42 3.57 6.20
N HIS A 201 13.61 2.59 7.09
CA HIS A 201 14.93 2.30 7.67
C HIS A 201 15.94 1.94 6.58
N SER A 202 17.10 2.59 6.57
CA SER A 202 18.14 2.45 5.53
C SER A 202 18.66 1.01 5.38
N GLU A 203 18.82 0.30 6.50
CA GLU A 203 19.32 -1.08 6.52
C GLU A 203 18.24 -2.15 6.30
N SER A 204 16.96 -1.74 6.14
CA SER A 204 15.91 -2.72 5.94
C SER A 204 15.94 -3.33 4.53
N ILE A 205 15.87 -4.65 4.48
CA ILE A 205 15.70 -5.41 3.24
C ILE A 205 14.20 -5.59 3.00
N LYS A 206 13.71 -5.03 1.89
CA LYS A 206 12.31 -5.03 1.50
C LYS A 206 12.12 -5.94 0.30
N GLN A 207 11.23 -6.92 0.44
CA GLN A 207 10.95 -7.91 -0.61
C GLN A 207 9.45 -8.05 -0.83
N ILE A 208 9.06 -8.22 -2.09
CA ILE A 208 7.65 -8.30 -2.50
C ILE A 208 7.52 -9.45 -3.50
N TRP A 209 6.48 -10.25 -3.36
CA TRP A 209 6.13 -11.32 -4.30
C TRP A 209 4.79 -11.00 -4.93
N VAL A 210 4.81 -10.79 -6.23
CA VAL A 210 3.63 -10.44 -7.03
C VAL A 210 3.26 -11.64 -7.90
N GLU A 211 1.99 -12.03 -7.92
CA GLU A 211 1.49 -13.10 -8.78
C GLU A 211 1.90 -12.84 -10.24
N ARG A 212 2.43 -13.85 -10.91
CA ARG A 212 2.90 -13.70 -12.30
C ARG A 212 1.73 -13.72 -13.28
N LYS A 213 1.03 -12.60 -13.40
CA LYS A 213 -0.04 -12.30 -14.34
C LYS A 213 0.13 -10.86 -14.86
N PRO A 214 -0.55 -10.46 -15.95
CA PRO A 214 -0.49 -9.09 -16.47
C PRO A 214 -0.83 -8.01 -15.44
N SER A 215 -1.79 -8.29 -14.57
CA SER A 215 -2.11 -7.53 -13.34
C SER A 215 -2.16 -8.54 -12.20
N GLY A 216 -1.07 -8.65 -11.45
CA GLY A 216 -0.94 -9.67 -10.41
C GLY A 216 -1.08 -9.07 -9.02
N LYS A 217 -1.76 -9.77 -8.11
CA LYS A 217 -1.88 -9.38 -6.71
C LYS A 217 -0.55 -9.56 -5.99
N ILE A 218 -0.23 -8.68 -5.04
CA ILE A 218 0.84 -8.92 -4.09
C ILE A 218 0.44 -10.10 -3.22
N LEU A 219 1.20 -11.18 -3.29
CA LEU A 219 0.94 -12.42 -2.54
C LEU A 219 1.61 -12.38 -1.18
N LYS A 220 2.78 -11.75 -1.13
CA LYS A 220 3.61 -11.68 0.07
C LYS A 220 4.47 -10.44 0.02
N ALA A 221 4.69 -9.82 1.17
CA ALA A 221 5.68 -8.76 1.36
C ALA A 221 6.44 -9.02 2.64
N SER A 222 7.72 -8.68 2.67
CA SER A 222 8.53 -8.78 3.88
C SER A 222 9.46 -7.59 4.05
N VAL A 223 9.70 -7.23 5.31
CA VAL A 223 10.71 -6.26 5.72
C VAL A 223 11.60 -6.93 6.76
N LYS A 224 12.90 -6.96 6.49
CA LYS A 224 13.90 -7.53 7.40
C LYS A 224 14.83 -6.43 7.90
N ILE A 225 14.99 -6.33 9.22
CA ILE A 225 15.93 -5.42 9.89
C ILE A 225 16.73 -6.24 10.90
N GLY A 226 18.03 -6.36 10.68
CA GLY A 226 18.87 -7.23 11.49
C GLY A 226 18.32 -8.67 11.53
N PRO A 227 18.06 -9.27 12.70
CA PRO A 227 17.52 -10.62 12.81
C PRO A 227 15.99 -10.68 12.64
N ILE A 228 15.30 -9.55 12.68
CA ILE A 228 13.82 -9.51 12.68
C ILE A 228 13.31 -9.48 11.24
N THR A 229 12.42 -10.40 10.91
CA THR A 229 11.68 -10.39 9.64
C THR A 229 10.19 -10.32 9.93
N ILE A 230 9.55 -9.27 9.42
CA ILE A 230 8.10 -9.09 9.43
C ILE A 230 7.61 -9.50 8.04
N THR A 231 6.63 -10.38 7.98
CA THR A 231 6.08 -10.88 6.72
C THR A 231 4.57 -10.72 6.71
N ALA A 232 4.03 -10.13 5.66
CA ALA A 232 2.60 -10.13 5.35
C ALA A 232 2.34 -11.13 4.22
N THR A 233 1.43 -12.08 4.40
CA THR A 233 1.08 -13.10 3.40
C THR A 233 -0.43 -13.09 3.18
N ILE A 234 -0.86 -13.08 1.91
CA ILE A 234 -2.28 -13.06 1.54
C ILE A 234 -3.00 -14.32 2.04
N THR A 235 -4.23 -14.14 2.54
CA THR A 235 -5.06 -15.23 3.07
C THR A 235 -6.34 -15.45 2.26
N ASN A 236 -6.80 -14.47 1.47
CA ASN A 236 -7.90 -14.62 0.52
C ASN A 236 -7.43 -14.23 -0.89
N LYS A 237 -8.01 -14.87 -1.88
CA LYS A 237 -7.78 -14.59 -3.30
C LYS A 237 -8.99 -13.94 -3.93
#